data_d850d3e64609dc4cb26c8ec613d31ff3
#
_entry.id   d850d3e64609dc4cb26c8ec613d31ff3
#
_cell.length_a   1.000
_cell.length_b   1.000
_cell.length_c   1.000
_cell.angle_alpha   90.00
_cell.angle_beta   90.00
_cell.angle_gamma   90.00
#
_symmetry.space_group_name_H-M   'P 1'
#
loop_
_entity.id
_entity.type
_entity.pdbx_description
1 polymer ?
#
loop_
_entity_poly.entity_id
_entity_poly.type
_entity_poly.pdbx_seq_one_letter_code
_entity_poly.pdbx_strand_id
1 'polypeptide(L)'
;MAALLAKDLVMALAQHPVVNTTCKDGKSFTNNSNINITVAVAINGGLITPVLPDADELDLYLLSQKWKELVEKARAKQLQPHEYNSGTFTLSNLGMFEVDRFDVILPLGQGAIMAVRASKPTAVADVDGFFSVKSKMLVSLLSSSF
;
A
#
# COMPACT_ATOMS: atom_id res chain seq x y z
N MET A 1 -1.81 -11.48 3.56
CA MET A 1 -2.17 -10.14 4.10
C MET A 1 -1.93 -9.03 3.07
N ALA A 2 -0.70 -8.87 2.57
CA ALA A 2 -0.38 -7.80 1.61
C ALA A 2 -1.21 -7.86 0.31
N ALA A 3 -1.39 -9.05 -0.27
CA ALA A 3 -2.21 -9.22 -1.47
C ALA A 3 -3.69 -8.91 -1.22
N LEU A 4 -4.21 -9.25 -0.06
CA LEU A 4 -5.60 -8.94 0.32
C LEU A 4 -5.80 -7.43 0.47
N LEU A 5 -4.90 -6.75 1.17
CA LEU A 5 -4.92 -5.29 1.30
C LEU A 5 -4.78 -4.58 -0.05
N ALA A 6 -3.89 -5.08 -0.91
CA ALA A 6 -3.73 -4.54 -2.26
C ALA A 6 -5.01 -4.70 -3.09
N LYS A 7 -5.69 -5.83 -3.00
CA LYS A 7 -6.97 -6.05 -3.70
C LYS A 7 -8.08 -5.14 -3.20
N ASP A 8 -8.20 -4.97 -1.90
CA ASP A 8 -9.17 -4.05 -1.31
C ASP A 8 -8.93 -2.60 -1.76
N LEU A 9 -7.66 -2.17 -1.78
CA LEU A 9 -7.28 -0.88 -2.31
C LEU A 9 -7.63 -0.70 -3.78
N VAL A 10 -7.35 -1.70 -4.59
CA VAL A 10 -7.66 -1.68 -6.03
C VAL A 10 -9.16 -1.50 -6.26
N MET A 11 -9.98 -2.22 -5.52
CA MET A 11 -11.44 -2.07 -5.61
C MET A 11 -11.90 -0.67 -5.21
N ALA A 12 -11.31 -0.09 -4.16
CA ALA A 12 -11.62 1.27 -3.75
C ALA A 12 -11.16 2.31 -4.78
N LEU A 13 -9.97 2.15 -5.35
CA LEU A 13 -9.43 3.04 -6.39
C LEU A 13 -10.23 2.97 -7.70
N ALA A 14 -10.76 1.81 -8.05
CA ALA A 14 -11.64 1.67 -9.20
C ALA A 14 -12.97 2.45 -9.03
N GLN A 15 -13.46 2.53 -7.79
CA GLN A 15 -14.66 3.33 -7.46
C GLN A 15 -14.36 4.82 -7.33
N HIS A 16 -13.14 5.18 -6.95
CA HIS A 16 -12.70 6.56 -6.71
C HIS A 16 -11.44 6.89 -7.52
N PRO A 17 -11.54 7.00 -8.84
CA PRO A 17 -10.36 7.17 -9.71
C PRO A 17 -9.62 8.48 -9.48
N VAL A 18 -10.22 9.47 -8.83
CA VAL A 18 -9.58 10.75 -8.51
C VAL A 18 -8.39 10.58 -7.55
N VAL A 19 -8.37 9.53 -6.74
CA VAL A 19 -7.27 9.22 -5.82
C VAL A 19 -6.08 8.59 -6.55
N ASN A 20 -6.33 7.93 -7.69
CA ASN A 20 -5.32 7.31 -8.54
C ASN A 20 -4.76 8.30 -9.58
N THR A 21 -4.28 9.44 -9.11
CA THR A 21 -3.79 10.53 -9.95
C THR A 21 -2.30 10.73 -9.82
N THR A 22 -1.71 11.31 -10.85
CA THR A 22 -0.31 11.73 -10.87
C THR A 22 -0.24 13.25 -10.93
N CYS A 23 0.59 13.84 -10.06
CA CYS A 23 0.89 15.26 -10.08
C CYS A 23 2.39 15.44 -10.33
N LYS A 24 2.78 16.00 -11.47
CA LYS A 24 4.20 16.18 -11.83
C LYS A 24 4.76 17.56 -11.45
N ASP A 25 3.93 18.58 -11.49
CA ASP A 25 4.35 19.99 -11.39
C ASP A 25 3.61 20.78 -10.30
N GLY A 26 2.86 20.11 -9.45
CA GLY A 26 2.10 20.73 -8.35
C GLY A 26 0.89 21.55 -8.80
N LYS A 27 0.61 21.61 -10.10
CA LYS A 27 -0.48 22.44 -10.66
C LYS A 27 -1.53 21.64 -11.44
N SER A 28 -1.13 20.51 -11.99
CA SER A 28 -2.03 19.67 -12.79
C SER A 28 -2.05 18.24 -12.27
N PHE A 29 -3.24 17.64 -12.23
CA PHE A 29 -3.46 16.25 -11.87
C PHE A 29 -3.92 15.48 -13.09
N THR A 30 -3.26 14.36 -13.35
CA THR A 30 -3.63 13.45 -14.44
C THR A 30 -4.17 12.17 -13.84
N ASN A 31 -5.38 11.79 -14.20
CA ASN A 31 -5.96 10.52 -13.81
C ASN A 31 -5.24 9.39 -14.54
N ASN A 32 -4.78 8.39 -13.77
CA ASN A 32 -4.17 7.19 -14.34
C ASN A 32 -5.26 6.20 -14.74
N SER A 33 -5.16 5.65 -15.95
CA SER A 33 -6.08 4.60 -16.41
C SER A 33 -5.78 3.25 -15.76
N ASN A 34 -4.50 3.01 -15.44
CA ASN A 34 -4.04 1.77 -14.83
C ASN A 34 -3.89 1.94 -13.32
N ILE A 35 -4.16 0.89 -12.57
CA ILE A 35 -3.98 0.83 -11.12
C ILE A 35 -2.76 -0.02 -10.81
N ASN A 36 -1.64 0.64 -10.53
CA ASN A 36 -0.37 0.00 -10.23
C ASN A 36 -0.05 0.23 -8.76
N ILE A 37 -0.13 -0.81 -7.96
CA ILE A 37 0.10 -0.71 -6.51
C ILE A 37 1.57 -0.96 -6.21
N THR A 38 2.23 0.04 -5.65
CA THR A 38 3.57 -0.09 -5.08
C THR A 38 3.46 -0.57 -3.64
N VAL A 39 4.15 -1.62 -3.29
CA VAL A 39 4.19 -2.13 -1.92
C VAL A 39 5.60 -2.09 -1.37
N ALA A 40 5.78 -1.44 -0.23
CA ALA A 40 7.08 -1.35 0.42
C ALA A 40 7.46 -2.68 1.07
N VAL A 41 8.64 -3.19 0.75
CA VAL A 41 9.19 -4.45 1.27
C VAL A 41 10.57 -4.20 1.89
N ALA A 42 10.73 -4.65 3.12
CA ALA A 42 12.03 -4.65 3.78
C ALA A 42 12.91 -5.79 3.23
N ILE A 43 14.14 -5.45 2.88
CA ILE A 43 15.18 -6.38 2.48
C ILE A 43 16.44 -6.16 3.32
N ASN A 44 17.39 -7.08 3.24
CA ASN A 44 18.69 -6.90 3.90
C ASN A 44 19.41 -5.68 3.33
N GLY A 45 19.58 -4.66 4.18
CA GLY A 45 20.26 -3.41 3.85
C GLY A 45 19.36 -2.27 3.36
N GLY A 46 18.02 -2.39 3.46
CA GLY A 46 17.15 -1.28 3.12
C GLY A 46 15.70 -1.65 2.81
N LEU A 47 15.06 -0.77 2.05
CA LEU A 47 13.69 -0.88 1.61
C LEU A 47 13.64 -0.89 0.08
N ILE A 48 12.82 -1.76 -0.49
CA ILE A 48 12.53 -1.79 -1.91
C ILE A 48 11.01 -1.74 -2.14
N THR A 49 10.61 -1.16 -3.24
CA THR A 49 9.20 -0.87 -3.54
C THR A 49 8.76 -1.51 -4.86
N PRO A 50 8.57 -2.85 -4.91
CA PRO A 50 8.05 -3.49 -6.10
C PRO A 50 6.63 -3.03 -6.41
N VAL A 51 6.27 -3.03 -7.69
CA VAL A 51 4.98 -2.60 -8.20
C VAL A 51 4.19 -3.79 -8.70
N LEU A 52 2.94 -3.90 -8.26
CA LEU A 52 1.93 -4.81 -8.83
C LEU A 52 1.25 -4.09 -9.99
N PRO A 53 1.60 -4.40 -11.26
CA PRO A 53 1.03 -3.72 -12.41
C PRO A 53 -0.39 -4.22 -12.68
N ASP A 54 -1.25 -3.30 -13.14
CA ASP A 54 -2.63 -3.60 -13.54
C ASP A 54 -3.38 -4.48 -12.52
N ALA A 55 -3.29 -4.08 -11.25
CA ALA A 55 -3.80 -4.87 -10.13
C ALA A 55 -5.34 -5.01 -10.13
N ASP A 56 -6.03 -4.14 -10.85
CA ASP A 56 -7.48 -4.19 -11.07
C ASP A 56 -7.90 -5.37 -11.97
N GLU A 57 -7.06 -5.79 -12.90
CA GLU A 57 -7.32 -6.89 -13.82
C GLU A 57 -7.06 -8.28 -13.21
N LEU A 58 -6.34 -8.34 -12.10
CA LEU A 58 -5.96 -9.59 -11.45
C LEU A 58 -6.96 -9.97 -10.35
N ASP A 59 -7.34 -11.25 -10.29
CA ASP A 59 -8.05 -11.78 -9.14
C ASP A 59 -7.10 -11.93 -7.92
N LEU A 60 -7.67 -12.21 -6.75
CA LEU A 60 -6.89 -12.31 -5.51
C LEU A 60 -5.81 -13.39 -5.58
N TYR A 61 -6.09 -14.51 -6.24
CA TYR A 61 -5.14 -15.62 -6.37
C TYR A 61 -3.95 -15.25 -7.27
N LEU A 62 -4.21 -14.71 -8.46
CA LEU A 62 -3.17 -14.24 -9.38
C LEU A 62 -2.36 -13.09 -8.80
N LEU A 63 -3.02 -12.17 -8.10
CA LEU A 63 -2.37 -11.07 -7.40
C LEU A 63 -1.41 -11.57 -6.30
N SER A 64 -1.83 -12.58 -5.55
CA SER A 64 -1.01 -13.22 -4.52
C SER A 64 0.22 -13.92 -5.11
N GLN A 65 0.06 -14.62 -6.24
CA GLN A 65 1.18 -15.26 -6.94
C GLN A 65 2.16 -14.23 -7.49
N LYS A 66 1.66 -13.19 -8.13
CA LYS A 66 2.49 -12.11 -8.66
C LYS A 66 3.25 -11.38 -7.55
N TRP A 67 2.60 -11.18 -6.42
CA TRP A 67 3.23 -10.60 -5.24
C TRP A 67 4.39 -11.45 -4.72
N LYS A 68 4.21 -12.76 -4.61
CA LYS A 68 5.29 -13.68 -4.18
C LYS A 68 6.49 -13.63 -5.13
N GLU A 69 6.23 -13.68 -6.44
CA GLU A 69 7.27 -13.57 -7.45
C GLU A 69 8.06 -12.27 -7.32
N LEU A 70 7.37 -11.14 -7.17
CA LEU A 70 8.00 -9.83 -7.00
C LEU A 70 8.83 -9.74 -5.72
N VAL A 71 8.36 -10.31 -4.60
CA VAL A 71 9.10 -10.34 -3.34
C VAL A 71 10.38 -11.18 -3.47
N GLU A 72 10.33 -12.31 -4.15
CA GLU A 72 11.51 -13.14 -4.41
C GLU A 72 12.54 -12.40 -5.28
N LYS A 73 12.10 -11.77 -6.35
CA LYS A 73 12.96 -10.91 -7.19
C LYS A 73 13.54 -9.74 -6.40
N ALA A 74 12.75 -9.11 -5.54
CA ALA A 74 13.19 -8.01 -4.69
C ALA A 74 14.31 -8.44 -3.73
N ARG A 75 14.14 -9.59 -3.08
CA ARG A 75 15.15 -10.15 -2.18
C ARG A 75 16.43 -10.56 -2.90
N ALA A 76 16.29 -11.07 -4.13
CA ALA A 76 17.42 -11.41 -5.00
C ALA A 76 18.07 -10.18 -5.65
N LYS A 77 17.54 -8.96 -5.44
CA LYS A 77 17.97 -7.70 -6.08
C LYS A 77 17.94 -7.75 -7.62
N GLN A 78 16.95 -8.43 -8.16
CA GLN A 78 16.77 -8.65 -9.60
C GLN A 78 15.59 -7.89 -10.20
N LEU A 79 15.01 -6.91 -9.48
CA LEU A 79 13.95 -6.07 -10.00
C LEU A 79 14.42 -5.20 -11.16
N GLN A 80 13.65 -5.18 -12.24
CA GLN A 80 13.87 -4.28 -13.36
C GLN A 80 13.34 -2.87 -13.04
N PRO A 81 13.87 -1.81 -13.67
CA PRO A 81 13.41 -0.43 -13.40
C PRO A 81 11.92 -0.22 -13.50
N HIS A 82 11.25 -0.84 -14.48
CA HIS A 82 9.80 -0.74 -14.64
C HIS A 82 9.01 -1.48 -13.54
N GLU A 83 9.65 -2.37 -12.78
CA GLU A 83 9.02 -3.11 -11.69
C GLU A 83 9.03 -2.34 -10.35
N TYR A 84 9.67 -1.17 -10.27
CA TYR A 84 9.70 -0.36 -9.05
C TYR A 84 9.42 1.14 -9.25
N ASN A 85 9.34 1.65 -10.47
CA ASN A 85 9.11 3.07 -10.73
C ASN A 85 7.79 3.40 -11.44
N SER A 86 6.96 2.41 -11.74
CA SER A 86 5.70 2.56 -12.47
C SER A 86 4.45 2.63 -11.58
N GLY A 87 4.61 2.75 -10.26
CA GLY A 87 3.50 2.75 -9.31
C GLY A 87 2.64 4.02 -9.40
N THR A 88 1.32 3.86 -9.23
CA THR A 88 0.35 4.97 -9.18
C THR A 88 -0.16 5.24 -7.77
N PHE A 89 -0.10 4.24 -6.91
CA PHE A 89 -0.48 4.33 -5.50
C PHE A 89 0.47 3.49 -4.64
N THR A 90 0.78 3.92 -3.44
CA THR A 90 1.70 3.19 -2.55
C THR A 90 0.96 2.64 -1.33
N LEU A 91 1.21 1.36 -1.05
CA LEU A 91 0.85 0.67 0.17
C LEU A 91 2.12 0.39 0.98
N SER A 92 2.23 0.97 2.15
CA SER A 92 3.33 0.72 3.08
C SER A 92 2.85 -0.16 4.23
N ASN A 93 3.40 -1.36 4.34
CA ASN A 93 3.10 -2.27 5.45
C ASN A 93 4.27 -2.27 6.44
N LEU A 94 4.08 -1.59 7.55
CA LEU A 94 5.06 -1.47 8.64
C LEU A 94 4.75 -2.39 9.83
N GLY A 95 3.82 -3.31 9.66
CA GLY A 95 3.44 -4.28 10.69
C GLY A 95 4.59 -5.19 11.16
N MET A 96 5.65 -5.29 10.37
CA MET A 96 6.83 -6.11 10.71
C MET A 96 7.82 -5.41 11.64
N PHE A 97 7.70 -4.10 11.86
CA PHE A 97 8.70 -3.30 12.58
C PHE A 97 8.26 -2.85 13.98
N GLU A 98 7.11 -3.27 14.47
CA GLU A 98 6.54 -2.89 15.77
C GLU A 98 6.51 -1.36 16.02
N VAL A 99 6.46 -0.57 14.97
CA VAL A 99 6.48 0.90 15.03
C VAL A 99 5.10 1.41 15.40
N ASP A 100 5.01 2.16 16.49
CA ASP A 100 3.73 2.72 16.98
C ASP A 100 3.33 4.02 16.27
N ARG A 101 4.30 4.82 15.86
CA ARG A 101 4.09 6.06 15.12
C ARG A 101 5.13 6.24 14.03
N PHE A 102 4.69 6.66 12.88
CA PHE A 102 5.55 7.08 11.78
C PHE A 102 4.78 8.03 10.87
N ASP A 103 5.50 8.93 10.26
CA ASP A 103 4.99 9.78 9.19
C ASP A 103 5.41 9.18 7.85
N VAL A 104 4.47 9.13 6.93
CA VAL A 104 4.73 8.69 5.56
C VAL A 104 4.96 9.89 4.66
N ILE A 105 5.92 9.77 3.76
CA ILE A 105 6.19 10.77 2.74
C ILE A 105 5.57 10.28 1.43
N LEU A 106 4.76 11.13 0.82
CA LEU A 106 4.13 10.83 -0.47
C LEU A 106 5.21 10.73 -1.56
N PRO A 107 5.30 9.61 -2.29
CA PRO A 107 6.24 9.48 -3.39
C PRO A 107 5.97 10.50 -4.49
N LEU A 108 7.02 10.95 -5.15
CA LEU A 108 6.90 11.90 -6.27
C LEU A 108 6.02 11.32 -7.37
N GLY A 109 5.07 12.13 -7.82
CA GLY A 109 4.16 11.77 -8.88
C GLY A 109 2.96 10.92 -8.47
N GLN A 110 2.83 10.55 -7.20
CA GLN A 110 1.66 9.83 -6.70
C GLN A 110 0.70 10.74 -5.95
N GLY A 111 -0.60 10.47 -6.07
CA GLY A 111 -1.64 11.25 -5.41
C GLY A 111 -1.89 10.88 -3.96
N ALA A 112 -1.59 9.65 -3.57
CA ALA A 112 -1.85 9.15 -2.22
C ALA A 112 -0.96 7.96 -1.83
N ILE A 113 -0.81 7.79 -0.53
CA ILE A 113 -0.12 6.64 0.08
C ILE A 113 -0.92 6.17 1.29
N MET A 114 -1.04 4.86 1.45
CA MET A 114 -1.63 4.25 2.63
C MET A 114 -0.58 3.46 3.41
N ALA A 115 -0.54 3.68 4.71
CA ALA A 115 0.35 2.95 5.61
C ALA A 115 -0.45 2.11 6.60
N VAL A 116 -0.10 0.85 6.72
CA VAL A 116 -0.75 -0.12 7.59
C VAL A 116 0.22 -0.55 8.68
N ARG A 117 -0.26 -0.57 9.92
CA ARG A 117 0.51 -0.99 11.09
C ARG A 117 0.21 -2.43 11.50
N ALA A 118 0.98 -2.94 12.43
CA ALA A 118 0.71 -4.23 13.04
C ALA A 118 -0.65 -4.26 13.73
N SER A 119 -1.34 -5.39 13.60
CA SER A 119 -2.51 -5.67 14.42
C SER A 119 -2.07 -6.01 15.84
N LYS A 120 -2.53 -5.24 16.83
CA LYS A 120 -2.19 -5.45 18.24
C LYS A 120 -3.45 -5.73 19.06
N PRO A 121 -3.40 -6.67 20.02
CA PRO A 121 -4.46 -6.83 21.00
C PRO A 121 -4.60 -5.54 21.81
N THR A 122 -5.80 -4.98 21.86
CA THR A 122 -6.07 -3.74 22.57
C THR A 122 -7.34 -3.90 23.40
N ALA A 123 -7.31 -3.44 24.65
CA ALA A 123 -8.50 -3.38 25.49
C ALA A 123 -9.46 -2.31 24.96
N VAL A 124 -10.69 -2.69 24.70
CA VAL A 124 -11.74 -1.82 24.17
C VAL A 124 -12.93 -1.88 25.11
N ALA A 125 -13.52 -0.72 25.42
CA ALA A 125 -14.80 -0.67 26.15
C ALA A 125 -15.93 -1.13 25.25
N ASP A 126 -16.70 -2.14 25.71
CA ASP A 126 -17.92 -2.57 25.05
C ASP A 126 -19.08 -1.64 25.37
N VAL A 127 -20.16 -1.73 24.58
CA VAL A 127 -21.40 -0.96 24.75
C VAL A 127 -22.04 -1.19 26.13
N ASP A 128 -21.82 -2.37 26.74
CA ASP A 128 -22.31 -2.76 28.04
C ASP A 128 -21.45 -2.29 29.24
N GLY A 129 -20.40 -1.48 28.98
CA GLY A 129 -19.50 -0.98 30.01
C GLY A 129 -18.39 -1.95 30.43
N PHE A 130 -18.29 -3.13 29.81
CA PHE A 130 -17.23 -4.09 30.04
C PHE A 130 -16.05 -3.87 29.05
N PHE A 131 -14.83 -4.26 29.46
CA PHE A 131 -13.68 -4.24 28.60
C PHE A 131 -13.49 -5.59 27.92
N SER A 132 -13.27 -5.57 26.61
CA SER A 132 -12.87 -6.74 25.82
C SER A 132 -11.55 -6.50 25.11
N VAL A 133 -10.79 -7.57 24.85
CA VAL A 133 -9.57 -7.50 24.07
C VAL A 133 -9.90 -7.76 22.61
N LYS A 134 -9.66 -6.76 21.75
CA LYS A 134 -9.86 -6.86 20.30
C LYS A 134 -8.54 -6.57 19.58
N SER A 135 -8.34 -7.23 18.46
CA SER A 135 -7.21 -6.91 17.58
C SER A 135 -7.51 -5.61 16.85
N LYS A 136 -6.70 -4.59 17.10
CA LYS A 136 -6.77 -3.31 16.39
C LYS A 136 -5.57 -3.13 15.46
N MET A 137 -5.85 -2.67 14.26
CA MET A 137 -4.87 -2.27 13.25
C MET A 137 -5.11 -0.80 12.91
N LEU A 138 -4.05 0.00 12.97
CA LEU A 138 -4.12 1.40 12.57
C LEU A 138 -3.72 1.54 11.10
N VAL A 139 -4.49 2.32 10.37
CA VAL A 139 -4.24 2.66 8.98
C VAL A 139 -4.13 4.17 8.87
N SER A 140 -3.05 4.65 8.26
CA SER A 140 -2.83 6.07 7.98
C SER A 140 -2.90 6.29 6.47
N LEU A 141 -3.67 7.27 6.05
CA LEU A 141 -3.79 7.68 4.66
C LEU A 141 -3.30 9.11 4.51
N LEU A 142 -2.35 9.33 3.60
CA LEU A 142 -1.88 10.63 3.18
C LEU A 142 -2.23 10.84 1.72
N SER A 143 -2.90 11.93 1.40
CA SER A 143 -3.22 12.33 0.03
C SER A 143 -2.79 13.77 -0.23
N SER A 144 -2.46 14.08 -1.47
CA SER A 144 -2.30 15.46 -1.89
C SER A 144 -3.64 16.18 -1.93
N SER A 145 -3.64 17.47 -1.72
CA SER A 145 -4.86 18.31 -1.92
C SER A 145 -5.23 18.35 -3.39
N PHE A 146 -6.42 17.94 -3.65
CA PHE A 146 -6.98 18.00 -5.01
C PHE A 146 -7.86 19.24 -5.18
#